data_494726b1a3631d63da58e472a6605e85
#
_entry.id   494726b1a3631d63da58e472a6605e85
#
_cell.length_a   1.000
_cell.length_b   1.000
_cell.length_c   1.000
_cell.angle_alpha   90.00
_cell.angle_beta   90.00
_cell.angle_gamma   90.00
#
_symmetry.space_group_name_H-M   'P 1'
#
loop_
_entity.id
_entity.type
_entity.pdbx_description
1 polymer ?
#
loop_
_entity_poly.entity_id
_entity_poly.type
_entity_poly.pdbx_seq_one_letter_code
_entity_poly.pdbx_strand_id
1 'polypeptide(L)'
;DSVIWSFYIGAAILILCVIYTTMKVKEWNPQQYAEYNEAKSEEGGVKNANAEASEDKAGWITLLRKAPSTFWKVGLVQFFCWAGFLYLWNYSTGAIAETVWNTTDPASEAFQEAGNWVGILFAVQAVGSVIWAVVLPQFKNTKVAYAVSLIVGGVGFALIPFLHDQYLQFIPFLMIGAGWAAMLAMPFTFVTNALQGYGHMGAYLGLFNGTICIPQIVAAICGGTVLSLVGSHQSDMMIVAGILLILGALSVSIIKDKK
;
A
#
# COMPACT_ATOMS: atom_id res chain seq x y z
N ASP A 1 7.44 5.28 -30.34
CA ASP A 1 7.32 6.72 -29.97
C ASP A 1 6.29 7.00 -28.88
N SER A 2 5.16 6.24 -28.80
CA SER A 2 4.10 6.46 -27.80
C SER A 2 4.57 6.29 -26.35
N VAL A 3 5.45 5.30 -26.10
CA VAL A 3 6.03 5.04 -24.77
C VAL A 3 6.88 6.21 -24.28
N ILE A 4 7.70 6.79 -25.16
CA ILE A 4 8.54 7.95 -24.84
C ILE A 4 7.68 9.16 -24.45
N TRP A 5 6.61 9.42 -25.21
CA TRP A 5 5.67 10.48 -24.89
C TRP A 5 4.96 10.26 -23.56
N SER A 6 4.60 9.02 -23.21
CA SER A 6 4.01 8.70 -21.91
C SER A 6 4.94 9.04 -20.74
N PHE A 7 6.25 8.76 -20.89
CA PHE A 7 7.24 9.15 -19.87
C PHE A 7 7.38 10.67 -19.76
N TYR A 8 7.43 11.41 -20.87
CA TYR A 8 7.53 12.88 -20.83
C TYR A 8 6.28 13.52 -20.21
N ILE A 9 5.08 13.04 -20.56
CA ILE A 9 3.83 13.53 -19.97
C ILE A 9 3.80 13.23 -18.48
N GLY A 10 4.13 12.00 -18.07
CA GLY A 10 4.18 11.60 -16.66
C GLY A 10 5.19 12.44 -15.87
N ALA A 11 6.38 12.68 -16.41
CA ALA A 11 7.40 13.52 -15.79
C ALA A 11 6.94 14.97 -15.66
N ALA A 12 6.32 15.54 -16.69
CA ALA A 12 5.77 16.89 -16.65
C ALA A 12 4.67 17.04 -15.58
N ILE A 13 3.74 16.11 -15.52
CA ILE A 13 2.68 16.10 -14.49
C ILE A 13 3.29 16.00 -13.09
N LEU A 14 4.26 15.10 -12.88
CA LEU A 14 4.95 14.95 -11.59
C LEU A 14 5.62 16.26 -11.16
N ILE A 15 6.38 16.90 -12.06
CA ILE A 15 7.07 18.17 -11.79
C ILE A 15 6.05 19.26 -11.42
N LEU A 16 4.95 19.39 -12.18
CA LEU A 16 3.90 20.37 -11.90
C LEU A 16 3.24 20.13 -10.54
N CYS A 17 2.95 18.87 -10.19
CA CYS A 17 2.39 18.51 -8.89
C CYS A 17 3.35 18.84 -7.75
N VAL A 18 4.66 18.55 -7.91
CA VAL A 18 5.69 18.87 -6.90
C VAL A 18 5.81 20.38 -6.73
N ILE A 19 5.91 21.14 -7.82
CA ILE A 19 5.96 22.61 -7.76
C ILE A 19 4.72 23.16 -7.08
N TYR A 20 3.52 22.72 -7.47
CA TYR A 20 2.26 23.15 -6.85
C TYR A 20 2.26 22.86 -5.34
N THR A 21 2.63 21.65 -4.94
CA THR A 21 2.69 21.25 -3.53
C THR A 21 3.68 22.12 -2.75
N THR A 22 4.89 22.30 -3.28
CA THR A 22 5.94 23.10 -2.65
C THR A 22 5.52 24.57 -2.49
N MET A 23 4.78 25.12 -3.45
CA MET A 23 4.27 26.50 -3.39
C MET A 23 3.10 26.66 -2.41
N LYS A 24 2.29 25.61 -2.20
CA LYS A 24 1.08 25.67 -1.37
C LYS A 24 1.32 25.20 0.06
N VAL A 25 2.23 24.27 0.28
CA VAL A 25 2.59 23.80 1.63
C VAL A 25 3.51 24.82 2.29
N LYS A 26 3.03 25.44 3.36
CA LYS A 26 3.84 26.33 4.18
C LYS A 26 4.65 25.49 5.16
N GLU A 27 5.96 25.47 4.99
CA GLU A 27 6.86 24.92 6.00
C GLU A 27 6.95 25.89 7.17
N TRP A 28 6.73 25.38 8.37
CA TRP A 28 6.87 26.15 9.59
C TRP A 28 8.32 26.09 10.05
N ASN A 29 8.90 27.26 10.36
CA ASN A 29 10.20 27.31 11.04
C ASN A 29 10.06 26.57 12.40
N PRO A 30 11.08 25.81 12.86
CA PRO A 30 11.03 25.11 14.15
C PRO A 30 10.55 25.97 15.32
N GLN A 31 10.90 27.26 15.35
CA GLN A 31 10.43 28.23 16.36
C GLN A 31 8.92 28.48 16.27
N GLN A 32 8.41 28.72 15.07
CA GLN A 32 6.97 28.92 14.84
C GLN A 32 6.16 27.66 15.13
N TYR A 33 6.74 26.49 14.87
CA TYR A 33 6.12 25.21 15.20
C TYR A 33 6.04 24.99 16.72
N ALA A 34 7.08 25.38 17.45
CA ALA A 34 7.09 25.34 18.91
C ALA A 34 6.02 26.29 19.50
N GLU A 35 5.97 27.55 19.06
CA GLU A 35 4.96 28.54 19.48
C GLU A 35 3.52 28.06 19.20
N TYR A 36 3.28 27.43 18.01
CA TYR A 36 1.98 26.86 17.66
C TYR A 36 1.58 25.71 18.59
N ASN A 37 2.54 24.84 18.93
CA ASN A 37 2.30 23.72 19.83
C ASN A 37 2.09 24.17 21.29
N GLU A 38 2.79 25.22 21.74
CA GLU A 38 2.59 25.83 23.05
C GLU A 38 1.20 26.45 23.17
N ALA A 39 0.78 27.24 22.18
CA ALA A 39 -0.55 27.83 22.14
C ALA A 39 -1.66 26.79 22.14
N LYS A 40 -1.49 25.69 21.38
CA LYS A 40 -2.44 24.58 21.32
C LYS A 40 -2.48 23.76 22.60
N SER A 41 -1.37 23.70 23.35
CA SER A 41 -1.29 23.04 24.65
C SER A 41 -2.02 23.81 25.74
N GLU A 42 -2.02 25.15 25.67
CA GLU A 42 -2.77 26.02 26.56
C GLU A 42 -4.29 25.93 26.33
N GLU A 43 -4.74 25.80 25.08
CA GLU A 43 -6.16 25.65 24.74
C GLU A 43 -6.75 24.26 25.03
N GLY A 44 -5.94 23.19 24.95
CA GLY A 44 -6.41 21.79 24.95
C GLY A 44 -6.02 20.93 26.16
N GLY A 45 -5.30 21.42 27.13
CA GLY A 45 -4.92 20.63 28.34
C GLY A 45 -4.04 19.41 28.07
N VAL A 46 -3.43 19.26 26.90
CA VAL A 46 -2.56 18.14 26.52
C VAL A 46 -1.10 18.52 26.73
N LYS A 47 -0.58 18.16 27.89
CA LYS A 47 0.86 18.24 28.22
C LYS A 47 1.62 17.20 27.41
N ASN A 48 2.12 17.48 26.22
CA ASN A 48 3.09 16.59 25.54
C ASN A 48 3.90 17.23 24.40
N ALA A 49 4.02 18.56 24.35
CA ALA A 49 4.87 19.21 23.34
C ALA A 49 6.37 19.25 23.70
N ASN A 50 6.74 18.97 24.95
CA ASN A 50 8.12 19.13 25.45
C ASN A 50 8.99 17.85 25.37
N ALA A 51 8.50 16.76 24.77
CA ALA A 51 9.29 15.54 24.63
C ALA A 51 10.25 15.56 23.42
N GLU A 52 10.13 16.52 22.52
CA GLU A 52 10.99 16.60 21.32
C GLU A 52 12.25 17.46 21.50
N ALA A 53 12.36 18.22 22.58
CA ALA A 53 13.46 19.16 22.80
C ALA A 53 14.71 18.57 23.50
N SER A 54 14.66 17.33 23.99
CA SER A 54 15.85 16.60 24.46
C SER A 54 16.10 15.41 23.52
N GLU A 55 16.72 15.67 22.38
CA GLU A 55 17.27 14.65 21.50
C GLU A 55 18.46 13.94 22.18
N ASP A 56 18.18 13.04 23.09
CA ASP A 56 19.03 11.87 23.21
C ASP A 56 18.88 11.09 21.91
N LYS A 57 19.96 10.98 21.13
CA LYS A 57 20.01 10.22 19.88
C LYS A 57 19.70 8.74 20.15
N ALA A 58 18.43 8.43 20.37
CA ALA A 58 18.00 7.07 20.59
C ALA A 58 18.31 6.28 19.33
N GLY A 59 19.24 5.34 19.39
CA GLY A 59 19.59 4.50 18.27
C GLY A 59 18.33 3.78 17.73
N TRP A 60 18.25 3.58 16.42
CA TRP A 60 17.10 2.96 15.73
C TRP A 60 16.70 1.60 16.34
N ILE A 61 17.65 0.80 16.84
CA ILE A 61 17.37 -0.48 17.51
C ILE A 61 16.60 -0.25 18.82
N THR A 62 16.95 0.80 19.56
CA THR A 62 16.27 1.17 20.82
C THR A 62 14.84 1.59 20.54
N LEU A 63 14.60 2.36 19.48
CA LEU A 63 13.27 2.75 19.04
C LEU A 63 12.43 1.53 18.67
N LEU A 64 12.97 0.59 17.87
CA LEU A 64 12.26 -0.63 17.51
C LEU A 64 11.89 -1.48 18.73
N ARG A 65 12.79 -1.61 19.72
CA ARG A 65 12.50 -2.35 20.97
C ARG A 65 11.42 -1.69 21.82
N LYS A 66 11.33 -0.35 21.80
CA LYS A 66 10.33 0.43 22.53
C LYS A 66 9.03 0.62 21.73
N ALA A 67 8.97 0.21 20.47
CA ALA A 67 7.81 0.38 19.60
C ALA A 67 6.55 -0.27 20.22
N PRO A 68 5.39 0.40 20.15
CA PRO A 68 4.16 -0.15 20.67
C PRO A 68 3.76 -1.45 19.95
N SER A 69 3.07 -2.34 20.64
CA SER A 69 2.66 -3.64 20.05
C SER A 69 1.85 -3.49 18.75
N THR A 70 1.11 -2.40 18.62
CA THR A 70 0.35 -2.05 17.41
C THR A 70 1.26 -1.85 16.20
N PHE A 71 2.45 -1.25 16.38
CA PHE A 71 3.44 -1.08 15.32
C PHE A 71 3.79 -2.42 14.64
N TRP A 72 4.08 -3.45 15.43
CA TRP A 72 4.44 -4.78 14.92
C TRP A 72 3.26 -5.53 14.33
N LYS A 73 2.06 -5.38 14.91
CA LYS A 73 0.84 -6.03 14.41
C LYS A 73 0.42 -5.46 13.07
N VAL A 74 0.47 -4.13 12.94
CA VAL A 74 0.22 -3.47 11.65
C VAL A 74 1.33 -3.81 10.65
N GLY A 75 2.59 -3.89 11.11
CA GLY A 75 3.70 -4.35 10.28
C GLY A 75 3.48 -5.75 9.70
N LEU A 76 2.88 -6.68 10.47
CA LEU A 76 2.53 -8.01 9.97
C LEU A 76 1.45 -7.95 8.87
N VAL A 77 0.42 -7.12 9.03
CA VAL A 77 -0.58 -6.91 7.97
C VAL A 77 0.08 -6.36 6.71
N GLN A 78 0.95 -5.34 6.88
CA GLN A 78 1.71 -4.74 5.78
C GLN A 78 2.60 -5.76 5.07
N PHE A 79 3.20 -6.70 5.83
CA PHE A 79 4.03 -7.76 5.24
C PHE A 79 3.27 -8.55 4.18
N PHE A 80 2.07 -9.02 4.50
CA PHE A 80 1.25 -9.76 3.56
C PHE A 80 0.77 -8.90 2.39
N CYS A 81 0.32 -7.67 2.67
CA CYS A 81 -0.19 -6.77 1.64
C CYS A 81 0.88 -6.41 0.60
N TRP A 82 2.06 -5.96 1.04
CA TRP A 82 3.12 -5.53 0.13
C TRP A 82 3.74 -6.69 -0.65
N ALA A 83 3.81 -7.88 -0.06
CA ALA A 83 4.22 -9.08 -0.78
C ALA A 83 3.22 -9.43 -1.91
N GLY A 84 1.91 -9.37 -1.63
CA GLY A 84 0.87 -9.61 -2.61
C GLY A 84 0.89 -8.59 -3.75
N PHE A 85 1.02 -7.30 -3.45
CA PHE A 85 1.09 -6.26 -4.48
C PHE A 85 2.39 -6.30 -5.30
N LEU A 86 3.51 -6.75 -4.72
CA LEU A 86 4.71 -7.00 -5.52
C LEU A 86 4.46 -8.07 -6.59
N TYR A 87 3.75 -9.13 -6.24
CA TYR A 87 3.39 -10.17 -7.21
C TYR A 87 2.44 -9.64 -8.29
N LEU A 88 1.51 -8.75 -7.97
CA LEU A 88 0.72 -8.06 -9.00
C LEU A 88 1.64 -7.37 -10.01
N TRP A 89 2.56 -6.54 -9.56
CA TRP A 89 3.41 -5.76 -10.47
C TRP A 89 4.35 -6.63 -11.31
N ASN A 90 4.83 -7.73 -10.76
CA ASN A 90 5.78 -8.60 -11.47
C ASN A 90 5.10 -9.60 -12.41
N TYR A 91 3.91 -10.07 -12.08
CA TYR A 91 3.29 -11.19 -12.78
C TYR A 91 1.99 -10.83 -13.53
N SER A 92 1.45 -9.61 -13.37
CA SER A 92 0.16 -9.25 -14.01
C SER A 92 0.20 -9.33 -15.52
N THR A 93 1.28 -8.91 -16.17
CA THR A 93 1.38 -8.96 -17.63
C THR A 93 1.31 -10.41 -18.15
N GLY A 94 2.11 -11.30 -17.56
CA GLY A 94 2.08 -12.70 -17.94
C GLY A 94 0.76 -13.37 -17.55
N ALA A 95 0.20 -13.06 -16.38
CA ALA A 95 -1.09 -13.60 -15.96
C ALA A 95 -2.22 -13.23 -16.93
N ILE A 96 -2.28 -11.97 -17.36
CA ILE A 96 -3.27 -11.51 -18.33
C ILE A 96 -3.01 -12.08 -19.73
N ALA A 97 -1.73 -12.16 -20.15
CA ALA A 97 -1.36 -12.79 -21.42
C ALA A 97 -1.76 -14.28 -21.47
N GLU A 98 -1.51 -15.03 -20.40
CA GLU A 98 -1.93 -16.43 -20.27
C GLU A 98 -3.46 -16.57 -20.28
N THR A 99 -4.16 -15.74 -19.51
CA THR A 99 -5.59 -15.91 -19.25
C THR A 99 -6.47 -15.42 -20.41
N VAL A 100 -6.12 -14.29 -21.02
CA VAL A 100 -6.96 -13.63 -22.04
C VAL A 100 -6.44 -13.86 -23.44
N TRP A 101 -5.13 -13.80 -23.67
CA TRP A 101 -4.50 -13.97 -24.99
C TRP A 101 -3.96 -15.37 -25.23
N ASN A 102 -4.05 -16.28 -24.24
CA ASN A 102 -3.58 -17.68 -24.34
C ASN A 102 -2.12 -17.80 -24.81
N THR A 103 -1.25 -16.90 -24.38
CA THR A 103 0.18 -16.87 -24.74
C THR A 103 1.07 -16.76 -23.52
N THR A 104 2.21 -17.45 -23.57
CA THR A 104 3.29 -17.35 -22.58
C THR A 104 4.58 -16.82 -23.18
N ASP A 105 4.62 -16.59 -24.49
CA ASP A 105 5.81 -16.12 -25.20
C ASP A 105 5.94 -14.59 -25.13
N PRO A 106 6.93 -14.06 -24.38
CA PRO A 106 7.13 -12.61 -24.23
C PRO A 106 7.46 -11.89 -25.55
N ALA A 107 7.92 -12.62 -26.58
CA ALA A 107 8.25 -12.06 -27.88
C ALA A 107 7.04 -11.97 -28.82
N SER A 108 5.92 -12.60 -28.47
CA SER A 108 4.71 -12.59 -29.28
C SER A 108 4.01 -11.23 -29.28
N GLU A 109 3.34 -10.90 -30.39
CA GLU A 109 2.52 -9.69 -30.50
C GLU A 109 1.37 -9.71 -29.47
N ALA A 110 0.75 -10.86 -29.26
CA ALA A 110 -0.30 -11.07 -28.28
C ALA A 110 0.16 -10.74 -26.83
N PHE A 111 1.40 -11.07 -26.48
CA PHE A 111 1.95 -10.70 -25.17
C PHE A 111 2.14 -9.18 -25.03
N GLN A 112 2.56 -8.51 -26.10
CA GLN A 112 2.70 -7.05 -26.10
C GLN A 112 1.33 -6.36 -25.99
N GLU A 113 0.30 -6.88 -26.66
CA GLU A 113 -1.08 -6.40 -26.52
C GLU A 113 -1.58 -6.59 -25.09
N ALA A 114 -1.35 -7.75 -24.48
CA ALA A 114 -1.67 -8.00 -23.07
C ALA A 114 -0.98 -6.99 -22.13
N GLY A 115 0.30 -6.68 -22.36
CA GLY A 115 1.05 -5.67 -21.60
C GLY A 115 0.43 -4.28 -21.72
N ASN A 116 0.01 -3.87 -22.92
CA ASN A 116 -0.69 -2.60 -23.13
C ASN A 116 -2.04 -2.58 -22.39
N TRP A 117 -2.78 -3.71 -22.43
CA TRP A 117 -4.05 -3.85 -21.73
C TRP A 117 -3.89 -3.79 -20.21
N VAL A 118 -2.84 -4.36 -19.64
CA VAL A 118 -2.52 -4.26 -18.21
C VAL A 118 -2.35 -2.82 -17.78
N GLY A 119 -1.81 -1.95 -18.62
CA GLY A 119 -1.77 -0.50 -18.36
C GLY A 119 -3.17 0.10 -18.15
N ILE A 120 -4.16 -0.32 -18.97
CA ILE A 120 -5.56 0.09 -18.82
C ILE A 120 -6.16 -0.50 -17.53
N LEU A 121 -5.85 -1.75 -17.20
CA LEU A 121 -6.32 -2.39 -15.98
C LEU A 121 -5.79 -1.69 -14.72
N PHE A 122 -4.55 -1.22 -14.71
CA PHE A 122 -4.01 -0.39 -13.63
C PHE A 122 -4.72 0.97 -13.51
N ALA A 123 -5.14 1.57 -14.63
CA ALA A 123 -5.97 2.78 -14.58
C ALA A 123 -7.35 2.48 -13.96
N VAL A 124 -7.96 1.35 -14.31
CA VAL A 124 -9.21 0.87 -13.70
C VAL A 124 -9.03 0.61 -12.19
N GLN A 125 -7.91 0.00 -11.78
CA GLN A 125 -7.55 -0.16 -10.37
C GLN A 125 -7.47 1.19 -9.65
N ALA A 126 -6.86 2.20 -10.28
CA ALA A 126 -6.78 3.53 -9.70
C ALA A 126 -8.18 4.16 -9.51
N VAL A 127 -9.07 4.00 -10.49
CA VAL A 127 -10.49 4.41 -10.35
C VAL A 127 -11.16 3.69 -9.19
N GLY A 128 -10.98 2.37 -9.08
CA GLY A 128 -11.47 1.58 -7.96
C GLY A 128 -10.97 2.09 -6.61
N SER A 129 -9.69 2.50 -6.54
CA SER A 129 -9.11 3.07 -5.32
C SER A 129 -9.75 4.40 -4.94
N VAL A 130 -10.01 5.28 -5.90
CA VAL A 130 -10.68 6.57 -5.66
C VAL A 130 -12.10 6.35 -5.17
N ILE A 131 -12.86 5.47 -5.82
CA ILE A 131 -14.23 5.14 -5.39
C ILE A 131 -14.19 4.60 -3.94
N TRP A 132 -13.28 3.68 -3.64
CA TRP A 132 -13.20 3.07 -2.32
C TRP A 132 -12.73 4.06 -1.25
N ALA A 133 -11.88 5.02 -1.58
CA ALA A 133 -11.46 6.08 -0.68
C ALA A 133 -12.66 6.92 -0.17
N VAL A 134 -13.71 7.09 -0.99
CA VAL A 134 -14.97 7.75 -0.59
C VAL A 134 -15.84 6.83 0.28
N VAL A 135 -15.74 5.51 0.08
CA VAL A 135 -16.49 4.50 0.86
C VAL A 135 -15.87 4.26 2.23
N LEU A 136 -14.54 4.27 2.35
CA LEU A 136 -13.81 3.96 3.58
C LEU A 136 -14.28 4.76 4.82
N PRO A 137 -14.50 6.09 4.76
CA PRO A 137 -14.95 6.86 5.92
C PRO A 137 -16.37 6.52 6.40
N GLN A 138 -17.17 5.80 5.61
CA GLN A 138 -18.54 5.41 5.96
C GLN A 138 -18.57 4.23 6.95
N PHE A 139 -17.47 3.50 7.10
CA PHE A 139 -17.38 2.42 8.08
C PHE A 139 -17.23 2.98 9.49
N LYS A 140 -18.08 2.55 10.40
CA LYS A 140 -18.01 2.92 11.83
C LYS A 140 -16.78 2.35 12.53
N ASN A 141 -16.24 1.24 12.04
CA ASN A 141 -15.11 0.52 12.64
C ASN A 141 -13.95 0.43 11.64
N THR A 142 -12.85 1.08 11.96
CA THR A 142 -11.65 1.17 11.11
C THR A 142 -11.02 -0.20 10.82
N LYS A 143 -11.06 -1.14 11.78
CA LYS A 143 -10.54 -2.49 11.54
C LYS A 143 -11.42 -3.27 10.57
N VAL A 144 -12.73 -3.17 10.73
CA VAL A 144 -13.68 -3.83 9.82
C VAL A 144 -13.50 -3.24 8.42
N ALA A 145 -13.39 -1.92 8.31
CA ALA A 145 -13.09 -1.26 7.03
C ALA A 145 -11.82 -1.83 6.39
N TYR A 146 -10.74 -1.93 7.16
CA TYR A 146 -9.46 -2.44 6.68
C TYR A 146 -9.57 -3.91 6.25
N ALA A 147 -10.10 -4.78 7.12
CA ALA A 147 -10.23 -6.20 6.82
C ALA A 147 -11.13 -6.47 5.60
N VAL A 148 -12.30 -5.82 5.50
CA VAL A 148 -13.20 -5.95 4.35
C VAL A 148 -12.52 -5.50 3.06
N SER A 149 -11.81 -4.39 3.08
CA SER A 149 -11.10 -3.87 1.92
C SER A 149 -10.04 -4.86 1.41
N LEU A 150 -9.27 -5.47 2.33
CA LEU A 150 -8.27 -6.48 1.98
C LEU A 150 -8.91 -7.77 1.46
N ILE A 151 -10.05 -8.19 2.02
CA ILE A 151 -10.81 -9.35 1.51
C ILE A 151 -11.32 -9.07 0.10
N VAL A 152 -11.92 -7.90 -0.14
CA VAL A 152 -12.39 -7.50 -1.47
C VAL A 152 -11.23 -7.51 -2.47
N GLY A 153 -10.10 -6.89 -2.11
CA GLY A 153 -8.90 -6.91 -2.95
C GLY A 153 -8.36 -8.31 -3.19
N GLY A 154 -8.31 -9.15 -2.14
CA GLY A 154 -7.84 -10.54 -2.22
C GLY A 154 -8.71 -11.42 -3.12
N VAL A 155 -10.04 -11.25 -3.04
CA VAL A 155 -10.98 -11.91 -3.95
C VAL A 155 -10.77 -11.41 -5.38
N GLY A 156 -10.56 -10.09 -5.57
CA GLY A 156 -10.22 -9.52 -6.88
C GLY A 156 -9.00 -10.20 -7.49
N PHE A 157 -7.91 -10.34 -6.74
CA PHE A 157 -6.73 -11.07 -7.21
C PHE A 157 -7.05 -12.51 -7.63
N ALA A 158 -7.78 -13.24 -6.79
CA ALA A 158 -8.11 -14.63 -7.02
C ALA A 158 -9.04 -14.83 -8.23
N LEU A 159 -9.81 -13.82 -8.65
CA LEU A 159 -10.70 -13.88 -9.80
C LEU A 159 -9.97 -13.77 -11.16
N ILE A 160 -8.78 -13.14 -11.20
CA ILE A 160 -8.06 -12.88 -12.46
C ILE A 160 -7.90 -14.14 -13.32
N PRO A 161 -7.44 -15.30 -12.80
CA PRO A 161 -7.23 -16.50 -13.63
C PRO A 161 -8.50 -17.11 -14.22
N PHE A 162 -9.67 -16.75 -13.70
CA PHE A 162 -10.95 -17.36 -14.10
C PHE A 162 -11.71 -16.53 -15.14
N LEU A 163 -11.27 -15.30 -15.40
CA LEU A 163 -11.95 -14.38 -16.31
C LEU A 163 -11.15 -14.25 -17.61
N HIS A 164 -11.59 -14.93 -18.66
CA HIS A 164 -10.87 -15.03 -19.94
C HIS A 164 -11.22 -13.89 -20.93
N ASP A 165 -12.17 -13.04 -20.59
CA ASP A 165 -12.52 -11.87 -21.39
C ASP A 165 -11.80 -10.62 -20.88
N GLN A 166 -11.21 -9.85 -21.78
CA GLN A 166 -10.42 -8.67 -21.45
C GLN A 166 -11.22 -7.60 -20.69
N TYR A 167 -12.49 -7.41 -20.99
CA TYR A 167 -13.33 -6.38 -20.33
C TYR A 167 -13.84 -6.88 -18.97
N LEU A 168 -14.06 -8.19 -18.81
CA LEU A 168 -14.42 -8.74 -17.52
C LEU A 168 -13.29 -8.58 -16.49
N GLN A 169 -12.04 -8.45 -16.93
CA GLN A 169 -10.90 -8.17 -16.07
C GLN A 169 -10.99 -6.80 -15.37
N PHE A 170 -11.88 -5.89 -15.79
CA PHE A 170 -12.15 -4.65 -15.06
C PHE A 170 -12.70 -4.89 -13.65
N ILE A 171 -13.51 -5.95 -13.47
CA ILE A 171 -14.12 -6.29 -12.17
C ILE A 171 -13.05 -6.57 -11.11
N PRO A 172 -12.14 -7.55 -11.29
CA PRO A 172 -11.08 -7.82 -10.31
C PRO A 172 -10.17 -6.61 -10.08
N PHE A 173 -9.82 -5.85 -11.11
CA PHE A 173 -8.96 -4.68 -10.91
C PHE A 173 -9.63 -3.54 -10.13
N LEU A 174 -10.94 -3.31 -10.30
CA LEU A 174 -11.70 -2.41 -9.43
C LEU A 174 -11.66 -2.89 -7.97
N MET A 175 -11.84 -4.19 -7.73
CA MET A 175 -11.79 -4.79 -6.39
C MET A 175 -10.39 -4.68 -5.77
N ILE A 176 -9.33 -4.91 -6.54
CA ILE A 176 -7.93 -4.73 -6.11
C ILE A 176 -7.70 -3.28 -5.70
N GLY A 177 -8.31 -2.32 -6.40
CA GLY A 177 -8.29 -0.91 -6.04
C GLY A 177 -8.78 -0.63 -4.63
N ALA A 178 -9.79 -1.35 -4.14
CA ALA A 178 -10.27 -1.23 -2.78
C ALA A 178 -9.21 -1.66 -1.75
N GLY A 179 -8.54 -2.79 -1.98
CA GLY A 179 -7.42 -3.26 -1.16
C GLY A 179 -6.27 -2.25 -1.14
N TRP A 180 -5.92 -1.70 -2.31
CA TRP A 180 -4.86 -0.72 -2.47
C TRP A 180 -5.14 0.57 -1.67
N ALA A 181 -6.32 1.15 -1.79
CA ALA A 181 -6.69 2.35 -1.06
C ALA A 181 -6.57 2.15 0.46
N ALA A 182 -7.07 1.02 0.97
CA ALA A 182 -7.04 0.72 2.39
C ALA A 182 -5.63 0.45 2.92
N MET A 183 -4.79 -0.29 2.18
CA MET A 183 -3.43 -0.60 2.63
C MET A 183 -2.50 0.63 2.63
N LEU A 184 -2.81 1.68 1.88
CA LEU A 184 -2.07 2.94 1.94
C LEU A 184 -2.52 3.81 3.12
N ALA A 185 -3.82 3.89 3.41
CA ALA A 185 -4.36 4.82 4.40
C ALA A 185 -4.38 4.24 5.82
N MET A 186 -4.88 3.01 6.01
CA MET A 186 -5.19 2.46 7.32
C MET A 186 -3.97 2.17 8.20
N PRO A 187 -2.85 1.62 7.71
CA PRO A 187 -1.68 1.34 8.54
C PRO A 187 -1.12 2.58 9.23
N PHE A 188 -1.00 3.67 8.49
CA PHE A 188 -0.51 4.93 9.05
C PHE A 188 -1.47 5.48 10.12
N THR A 189 -2.78 5.37 9.91
CA THR A 189 -3.79 5.76 10.91
C THR A 189 -3.62 4.97 12.21
N PHE A 190 -3.47 3.64 12.15
CA PHE A 190 -3.26 2.81 13.34
C PHE A 190 -1.95 3.11 14.04
N VAL A 191 -0.86 3.28 13.28
CA VAL A 191 0.48 3.51 13.84
C VAL A 191 0.59 4.90 14.44
N THR A 192 0.10 5.95 13.78
CA THR A 192 0.13 7.31 14.32
C THR A 192 -0.70 7.42 15.60
N ASN A 193 -1.88 6.79 15.66
CA ASN A 193 -2.69 6.74 16.86
C ASN A 193 -1.98 5.99 18.01
N ALA A 194 -1.25 4.93 17.71
CA ALA A 194 -0.52 4.15 18.72
C ALA A 194 0.75 4.87 19.21
N LEU A 195 1.33 5.76 18.41
CA LEU A 195 2.53 6.52 18.73
C LEU A 195 2.24 7.83 19.47
N GLN A 196 0.96 8.19 19.68
CA GLN A 196 0.63 9.37 20.47
C GLN A 196 1.24 9.30 21.87
N GLY A 197 2.06 10.30 22.20
CA GLY A 197 2.78 10.38 23.47
C GLY A 197 4.10 9.58 23.56
N TYR A 198 4.57 8.97 22.46
CA TYR A 198 5.83 8.20 22.46
C TYR A 198 7.09 9.07 22.21
N GLY A 199 6.98 10.31 21.76
CA GLY A 199 8.12 11.08 21.23
C GLY A 199 8.70 10.44 19.95
N HIS A 200 9.61 11.15 19.26
CA HIS A 200 10.30 10.65 18.05
C HIS A 200 9.36 10.10 16.97
N MET A 201 8.14 10.63 16.83
CA MET A 201 7.12 10.10 15.89
C MET A 201 7.64 9.99 14.46
N GLY A 202 8.39 11.00 13.98
CA GLY A 202 8.99 11.00 12.65
C GLY A 202 9.96 9.82 12.44
N ALA A 203 10.80 9.52 13.46
CA ALA A 203 11.71 8.39 13.39
C ALA A 203 10.96 7.04 13.38
N TYR A 204 9.90 6.89 14.16
CA TYR A 204 9.05 5.70 14.12
C TYR A 204 8.35 5.53 12.77
N LEU A 205 7.84 6.59 12.16
CA LEU A 205 7.23 6.52 10.82
C LEU A 205 8.28 6.19 9.75
N GLY A 206 9.50 6.71 9.87
CA GLY A 206 10.62 6.32 9.03
C GLY A 206 10.95 4.83 9.15
N LEU A 207 11.03 4.29 10.38
CA LEU A 207 11.23 2.86 10.61
C LEU A 207 10.06 2.01 10.14
N PHE A 208 8.83 2.54 10.20
CA PHE A 208 7.63 1.86 9.70
C PHE A 208 7.68 1.64 8.19
N ASN A 209 8.37 2.49 7.43
CA ASN A 209 8.61 2.23 6.00
C ASN A 209 9.38 0.91 5.75
N GLY A 210 10.12 0.40 6.72
CA GLY A 210 10.70 -0.94 6.65
C GLY A 210 9.66 -2.04 6.45
N THR A 211 8.44 -1.85 6.97
CA THR A 211 7.32 -2.80 6.77
C THR A 211 6.76 -2.78 5.33
N ILE A 212 7.17 -1.81 4.53
CA ILE A 212 6.91 -1.72 3.09
C ILE A 212 8.03 -2.42 2.30
N CYS A 213 9.28 -2.10 2.61
CA CYS A 213 10.43 -2.58 1.84
C CYS A 213 10.76 -4.06 2.10
N ILE A 214 10.75 -4.49 3.37
CA ILE A 214 11.13 -5.86 3.76
C ILE A 214 10.25 -6.92 3.07
N PRO A 215 8.92 -6.85 3.09
CA PRO A 215 8.08 -7.84 2.41
C PRO A 215 8.30 -7.89 0.91
N GLN A 216 8.57 -6.76 0.27
CA GLN A 216 8.87 -6.71 -1.15
C GLN A 216 10.20 -7.40 -1.46
N ILE A 217 11.24 -7.19 -0.65
CA ILE A 217 12.53 -7.87 -0.80
C ILE A 217 12.33 -9.39 -0.65
N VAL A 218 11.61 -9.81 0.40
CA VAL A 218 11.34 -11.24 0.64
C VAL A 218 10.53 -11.84 -0.52
N ALA A 219 9.47 -11.17 -0.95
CA ALA A 219 8.63 -11.64 -2.06
C ALA A 219 9.41 -11.67 -3.39
N ALA A 220 10.31 -10.71 -3.65
CA ALA A 220 11.17 -10.72 -4.82
C ALA A 220 12.12 -11.92 -4.83
N ILE A 221 12.76 -12.21 -3.70
CA ILE A 221 13.68 -13.36 -3.55
C ILE A 221 12.92 -14.68 -3.71
N CYS A 222 11.74 -14.81 -3.10
CA CYS A 222 10.96 -16.03 -3.10
C CYS A 222 10.10 -16.22 -4.36
N GLY A 223 9.84 -15.17 -5.15
CA GLY A 223 8.85 -15.16 -6.21
C GLY A 223 9.04 -16.27 -7.26
N GLY A 224 10.28 -16.49 -7.74
CA GLY A 224 10.57 -17.56 -8.68
C GLY A 224 10.34 -18.96 -8.09
N THR A 225 10.69 -19.17 -6.84
CA THR A 225 10.43 -20.44 -6.14
C THR A 225 8.94 -20.67 -5.95
N VAL A 226 8.20 -19.64 -5.53
CA VAL A 226 6.73 -19.72 -5.38
C VAL A 226 6.08 -20.04 -6.72
N LEU A 227 6.46 -19.34 -7.80
CA LEU A 227 5.96 -19.60 -9.14
C LEU A 227 6.15 -21.07 -9.56
N SER A 228 7.35 -21.63 -9.33
CA SER A 228 7.64 -23.04 -9.67
C SER A 228 6.81 -24.03 -8.83
N LEU A 229 6.47 -23.69 -7.59
CA LEU A 229 5.67 -24.53 -6.70
C LEU A 229 4.17 -24.53 -7.06
N VAL A 230 3.65 -23.42 -7.59
CA VAL A 230 2.22 -23.31 -7.92
C VAL A 230 1.88 -23.71 -9.36
N GLY A 231 2.83 -24.25 -10.13
CA GLY A 231 2.54 -24.77 -11.47
C GLY A 231 3.23 -24.03 -12.62
N SER A 232 4.05 -23.04 -12.32
CA SER A 232 4.81 -22.22 -13.28
C SER A 232 3.95 -21.33 -14.19
N HIS A 233 2.66 -21.18 -13.89
CA HIS A 233 1.78 -20.24 -14.56
C HIS A 233 1.75 -18.90 -13.80
N GLN A 234 1.95 -17.80 -14.52
CA GLN A 234 1.93 -16.47 -13.90
C GLN A 234 0.53 -16.09 -13.38
N SER A 235 -0.50 -16.63 -14.00
CA SER A 235 -1.90 -16.51 -13.55
C SER A 235 -2.11 -17.08 -12.14
N ASP A 236 -1.43 -18.18 -11.76
CA ASP A 236 -1.52 -18.77 -10.42
C ASP A 236 -0.91 -17.86 -9.34
N MET A 237 0.07 -17.04 -9.71
CA MET A 237 0.64 -16.04 -8.81
C MET A 237 -0.37 -14.98 -8.37
N MET A 238 -1.44 -14.76 -9.15
CA MET A 238 -2.54 -13.88 -8.75
C MET A 238 -3.35 -14.52 -7.62
N ILE A 239 -3.54 -15.84 -7.63
CA ILE A 239 -4.18 -16.56 -6.51
C ILE A 239 -3.32 -16.45 -5.25
N VAL A 240 -2.00 -16.62 -5.38
CA VAL A 240 -1.06 -16.44 -4.26
C VAL A 240 -1.15 -15.03 -3.69
N ALA A 241 -1.17 -14.00 -4.54
CA ALA A 241 -1.35 -12.62 -4.11
C ALA A 241 -2.68 -12.40 -3.38
N GLY A 242 -3.76 -13.00 -3.87
CA GLY A 242 -5.07 -13.00 -3.22
C GLY A 242 -5.04 -13.64 -1.83
N ILE A 243 -4.41 -14.81 -1.70
CA ILE A 243 -4.22 -15.48 -0.39
C ILE A 243 -3.43 -14.60 0.57
N LEU A 244 -2.36 -13.95 0.10
CA LEU A 244 -1.58 -13.03 0.94
C LEU A 244 -2.44 -11.88 1.45
N LEU A 245 -3.28 -11.25 0.63
CA LEU A 245 -4.18 -10.20 1.08
C LEU A 245 -5.20 -10.71 2.10
N ILE A 246 -5.74 -11.91 1.92
CA ILE A 246 -6.66 -12.54 2.88
C ILE A 246 -5.95 -12.82 4.21
N LEU A 247 -4.70 -13.32 4.19
CA LEU A 247 -3.88 -13.47 5.40
C LEU A 247 -3.63 -12.12 6.09
N GLY A 248 -3.40 -11.07 5.30
CA GLY A 248 -3.35 -9.69 5.78
C GLY A 248 -4.65 -9.29 6.48
N ALA A 249 -5.81 -9.55 5.86
CA ALA A 249 -7.13 -9.27 6.43
C ALA A 249 -7.36 -10.00 7.76
N LEU A 250 -7.01 -11.27 7.84
CA LEU A 250 -7.10 -12.06 9.07
C LEU A 250 -6.19 -11.49 10.17
N SER A 251 -4.99 -11.03 9.78
CA SER A 251 -4.04 -10.41 10.70
C SER A 251 -4.54 -9.07 11.27
N VAL A 252 -5.48 -8.38 10.62
CA VAL A 252 -6.09 -7.17 11.18
C VAL A 252 -6.78 -7.45 12.52
N SER A 253 -7.30 -8.66 12.73
CA SER A 253 -8.00 -9.04 13.97
C SER A 253 -7.13 -8.91 15.23
N ILE A 254 -5.79 -9.09 15.10
CA ILE A 254 -4.85 -9.00 16.22
C ILE A 254 -4.53 -7.56 16.65
N ILE A 255 -4.88 -6.55 15.83
CA ILE A 255 -4.69 -5.14 16.17
C ILE A 255 -5.67 -4.80 17.31
N LYS A 256 -5.17 -4.23 18.40
CA LYS A 256 -6.04 -3.76 19.49
C LYS A 256 -6.32 -2.28 19.27
N ASP A 257 -7.61 -1.89 19.15
CA ASP A 257 -7.97 -0.48 19.26
C ASP A 257 -7.81 -0.05 20.72
N LYS A 258 -7.04 0.98 20.96
CA LYS A 258 -7.25 1.77 22.16
C LYS A 258 -8.52 2.58 21.89
N LYS A 259 -9.58 2.29 22.63
CA LYS A 259 -10.75 3.16 22.75
C LYS A 259 -10.33 4.50 23.32
#